data_2ae237fc1181cc76758094ad186bd72f
#
_entry.id   2ae237fc1181cc76758094ad186bd72f
#
_cell.length_a   1.000
_cell.length_b   1.000
_cell.length_c   1.000
_cell.angle_alpha   90.00
_cell.angle_beta   90.00
_cell.angle_gamma   90.00
#
_symmetry.space_group_name_H-M   'P 1'
#
loop_
_entity.id
_entity.type
_entity.pdbx_description
1 polymer ?
#
loop_
_entity_poly.entity_id
_entity_poly.type
_entity_poly.pdbx_seq_one_letter_code
_entity_poly.pdbx_strand_id
1 'polypeptide(L)'
;MSPNRKKYIFITVAAIILVVTSYVVYALIKDGTPLVKSQNEFLVEANKLHNDSLFEEAVEPYMRAGKFSGQEALVNYNTAVNSILKNYESLTKSFNEEGYKLDSTVIAALDYAKIRLEKAAGELSDTARYSSAYHNIGVVNHMCNNLEAAAEAYKEALRKNPADEEARYNLAVILHQQQKNNQNQNQQQQEQQEQKEKEKEQQQQQEKEQQQQKEEQQQQEREAEEEKEKMEQMLKALMQDEKEIREKMEQAEKAKMNSDYIEKNW
;
A
#
# COMPACT_ATOMS: atom_id res chain seq x y z
N MET A 1 -16.38 13.04 76.74
CA MET A 1 -16.46 11.57 76.66
C MET A 1 -15.08 11.03 76.95
N SER A 2 -14.89 10.13 77.93
CA SER A 2 -13.58 9.64 78.32
C SER A 2 -12.95 8.81 77.17
N PRO A 3 -11.61 8.81 77.04
CA PRO A 3 -10.93 8.06 75.95
C PRO A 3 -11.29 6.57 75.90
N ASN A 4 -11.49 5.97 77.04
CA ASN A 4 -11.90 4.57 77.15
C ASN A 4 -13.32 4.34 76.63
N ARG A 5 -14.24 5.24 76.76
CA ARG A 5 -15.63 5.11 76.28
C ARG A 5 -15.68 5.17 74.73
N LYS A 6 -14.82 5.99 74.08
CA LYS A 6 -14.65 6.03 72.64
C LYS A 6 -14.08 4.73 72.14
N LYS A 7 -13.07 4.14 72.79
CA LYS A 7 -12.44 2.88 72.44
C LYS A 7 -13.45 1.71 72.51
N TYR A 8 -14.26 1.64 73.54
CA TYR A 8 -15.32 0.61 73.67
C TYR A 8 -16.40 0.76 72.58
N ILE A 9 -16.82 1.96 72.25
CA ILE A 9 -17.79 2.20 71.17
C ILE A 9 -17.18 1.78 69.87
N PHE A 10 -15.92 2.07 69.59
CA PHE A 10 -15.25 1.64 68.32
C PHE A 10 -15.13 0.10 68.20
N ILE A 11 -14.78 -0.57 69.32
CA ILE A 11 -14.70 -2.03 69.38
C ILE A 11 -16.06 -2.70 69.11
N THR A 12 -17.11 -2.16 69.75
CA THR A 12 -18.51 -2.68 69.63
C THR A 12 -19.03 -2.48 68.18
N VAL A 13 -18.77 -1.30 67.57
CA VAL A 13 -19.16 -1.05 66.16
C VAL A 13 -18.41 -1.99 65.22
N ALA A 14 -17.09 -2.18 65.38
CA ALA A 14 -16.30 -3.10 64.59
C ALA A 14 -16.79 -4.55 64.74
N ALA A 15 -17.14 -5.00 65.93
CA ALA A 15 -17.69 -6.32 66.17
C ALA A 15 -19.07 -6.50 65.50
N ILE A 16 -19.95 -5.49 65.54
CA ILE A 16 -21.24 -5.54 64.82
C ILE A 16 -21.05 -5.62 63.32
N ILE A 17 -20.13 -4.85 62.75
CA ILE A 17 -19.81 -4.89 61.30
C ILE A 17 -19.32 -6.29 60.94
N LEU A 18 -18.43 -6.90 61.71
CA LEU A 18 -17.94 -8.26 61.46
C LEU A 18 -19.06 -9.31 61.50
N VAL A 19 -19.99 -9.22 62.46
CA VAL A 19 -21.13 -10.13 62.55
C VAL A 19 -22.08 -9.96 61.37
N VAL A 20 -22.39 -8.71 61.00
CA VAL A 20 -23.26 -8.43 59.83
C VAL A 20 -22.64 -8.93 58.53
N THR A 21 -21.35 -8.66 58.31
CA THR A 21 -20.64 -9.14 57.10
C THR A 21 -20.60 -10.67 57.06
N SER A 22 -20.29 -11.33 58.18
CA SER A 22 -20.31 -12.78 58.28
C SER A 22 -21.68 -13.38 58.01
N TYR A 23 -22.76 -12.76 58.50
CA TYR A 23 -24.13 -13.18 58.24
C TYR A 23 -24.53 -13.02 56.77
N VAL A 24 -24.16 -11.89 56.15
CA VAL A 24 -24.39 -11.66 54.71
C VAL A 24 -23.66 -12.69 53.86
N VAL A 25 -22.39 -12.97 54.17
CA VAL A 25 -21.60 -14.00 53.50
C VAL A 25 -22.22 -15.39 53.66
N TYR A 26 -22.65 -15.73 54.90
CA TYR A 26 -23.32 -16.99 55.17
C TYR A 26 -24.65 -17.11 54.39
N ALA A 27 -25.48 -16.08 54.38
CA ALA A 27 -26.73 -16.06 53.61
C ALA A 27 -26.52 -16.28 52.13
N LEU A 28 -25.53 -15.60 51.53
CA LEU A 28 -25.17 -15.75 50.12
C LEU A 28 -24.69 -17.17 49.80
N ILE A 29 -23.90 -17.79 50.69
CA ILE A 29 -23.44 -19.18 50.54
C ILE A 29 -24.63 -20.17 50.66
N LYS A 30 -25.51 -19.93 51.64
CA LYS A 30 -26.69 -20.79 51.91
C LYS A 30 -27.67 -20.79 50.73
N ASP A 31 -27.86 -19.66 50.09
CA ASP A 31 -28.72 -19.54 48.89
C ASP A 31 -28.07 -20.08 47.61
N GLY A 32 -26.88 -20.67 47.73
CA GLY A 32 -26.19 -21.31 46.60
C GLY A 32 -25.67 -20.34 45.55
N THR A 33 -25.69 -19.00 45.84
CA THR A 33 -25.11 -18.03 44.98
C THR A 33 -23.60 -17.90 45.26
N PRO A 34 -22.70 -18.31 44.37
CA PRO A 34 -21.29 -18.09 44.61
C PRO A 34 -20.98 -16.60 44.70
N LEU A 35 -20.30 -16.17 45.77
CA LEU A 35 -19.87 -14.79 46.00
C LEU A 35 -18.97 -14.24 44.85
N VAL A 36 -18.29 -15.14 44.19
CA VAL A 36 -17.46 -14.84 43.00
C VAL A 36 -17.56 -16.02 42.05
N LYS A 37 -17.97 -15.79 40.83
CA LYS A 37 -17.89 -16.81 39.76
C LYS A 37 -16.44 -17.24 39.57
N SER A 38 -16.24 -18.53 39.38
CA SER A 38 -14.93 -19.09 39.00
C SER A 38 -14.61 -18.83 37.53
N GLN A 39 -13.36 -19.06 37.13
CA GLN A 39 -12.96 -19.01 35.72
C GLN A 39 -13.85 -19.88 34.84
N ASN A 40 -14.15 -21.12 35.30
CA ASN A 40 -15.00 -22.04 34.56
C ASN A 40 -16.42 -21.52 34.37
N GLU A 41 -17.03 -20.91 35.38
CA GLU A 41 -18.38 -20.35 35.27
C GLU A 41 -18.42 -19.21 34.27
N PHE A 42 -17.41 -18.33 34.24
CA PHE A 42 -17.30 -17.29 33.22
C PHE A 42 -17.10 -17.89 31.83
N LEU A 43 -16.27 -18.92 31.68
CA LEU A 43 -16.08 -19.60 30.40
C LEU A 43 -17.35 -20.29 29.91
N VAL A 44 -18.08 -20.98 30.78
CA VAL A 44 -19.36 -21.63 30.43
C VAL A 44 -20.39 -20.59 29.98
N GLU A 45 -20.51 -19.47 30.70
CA GLU A 45 -21.39 -18.36 30.34
C GLU A 45 -20.98 -17.77 28.98
N ALA A 46 -19.70 -17.45 28.79
CA ALA A 46 -19.18 -16.89 27.55
C ALA A 46 -19.40 -17.82 26.35
N ASN A 47 -19.08 -19.11 26.52
CA ASN A 47 -19.27 -20.11 25.48
C ASN A 47 -20.75 -20.33 25.14
N LYS A 48 -21.64 -20.25 26.11
CA LYS A 48 -23.09 -20.30 25.88
C LYS A 48 -23.54 -19.13 25.01
N LEU A 49 -23.18 -17.90 25.39
CA LEU A 49 -23.50 -16.70 24.62
C LEU A 49 -22.90 -16.74 23.20
N HIS A 50 -21.67 -17.21 23.08
CA HIS A 50 -21.01 -17.43 21.79
C HIS A 50 -21.79 -18.42 20.91
N ASN A 51 -22.20 -19.56 21.45
CA ASN A 51 -22.96 -20.58 20.72
C ASN A 51 -24.36 -20.09 20.32
N ASP A 52 -24.94 -19.19 21.11
CA ASP A 52 -26.22 -18.53 20.83
C ASP A 52 -26.04 -17.35 19.84
N SER A 53 -24.83 -17.15 19.26
CA SER A 53 -24.43 -16.07 18.35
C SER A 53 -24.53 -14.66 18.98
N LEU A 54 -24.58 -14.58 20.30
CA LEU A 54 -24.56 -13.34 21.07
C LEU A 54 -23.11 -12.91 21.33
N PHE A 55 -22.39 -12.61 20.24
CA PHE A 55 -20.94 -12.39 20.30
C PHE A 55 -20.55 -11.14 21.09
N GLU A 56 -21.38 -10.10 21.07
CA GLU A 56 -21.13 -8.86 21.84
C GLU A 56 -21.26 -9.12 23.35
N GLU A 57 -22.29 -9.83 23.76
CA GLU A 57 -22.58 -10.16 25.15
C GLU A 57 -21.54 -11.16 25.72
N ALA A 58 -20.94 -12.00 24.87
CA ALA A 58 -19.89 -12.93 25.25
C ALA A 58 -18.56 -12.24 25.61
N VAL A 59 -18.34 -11.00 25.20
CA VAL A 59 -17.05 -10.29 25.41
C VAL A 59 -16.73 -10.16 26.89
N GLU A 60 -17.67 -9.65 27.70
CA GLU A 60 -17.44 -9.42 29.14
C GLU A 60 -17.12 -10.71 29.91
N PRO A 61 -17.91 -11.80 29.78
CA PRO A 61 -17.57 -13.06 30.44
C PRO A 61 -16.20 -13.62 30.02
N TYR A 62 -15.81 -13.55 28.73
CA TYR A 62 -14.46 -13.94 28.31
C TYR A 62 -13.38 -13.07 28.95
N MET A 63 -13.58 -11.75 29.02
CA MET A 63 -12.65 -10.84 29.68
C MET A 63 -12.51 -11.16 31.18
N ARG A 64 -13.60 -11.52 31.85
CA ARG A 64 -13.57 -11.92 33.26
C ARG A 64 -12.83 -13.24 33.45
N ALA A 65 -13.10 -14.24 32.58
CA ALA A 65 -12.37 -15.49 32.60
C ALA A 65 -10.86 -15.28 32.42
N GLY A 66 -10.45 -14.34 31.59
CA GLY A 66 -9.05 -14.00 31.36
C GLY A 66 -8.29 -13.37 32.52
N LYS A 67 -9.00 -12.97 33.60
CA LYS A 67 -8.38 -12.46 34.86
C LYS A 67 -7.88 -13.58 35.77
N PHE A 68 -8.21 -14.81 35.51
CA PHE A 68 -7.80 -15.98 36.27
C PHE A 68 -6.65 -16.69 35.55
N SER A 69 -5.85 -17.42 36.31
CA SER A 69 -4.80 -18.31 35.78
C SER A 69 -5.31 -19.75 35.67
N GLY A 70 -4.71 -20.51 34.74
CA GLY A 70 -4.91 -21.94 34.63
C GLY A 70 -5.54 -22.43 33.31
N GLN A 71 -6.26 -21.57 32.57
CA GLN A 71 -6.85 -21.92 31.27
C GLN A 71 -6.59 -20.80 30.22
N GLU A 72 -5.44 -20.16 30.32
CA GLU A 72 -5.09 -18.99 29.50
C GLU A 72 -5.18 -19.29 28.01
N ALA A 73 -4.68 -20.43 27.59
CA ALA A 73 -4.71 -20.85 26.19
C ALA A 73 -6.14 -20.98 25.65
N LEU A 74 -7.04 -21.61 26.43
CA LEU A 74 -8.44 -21.79 26.05
C LEU A 74 -9.19 -20.45 26.02
N VAL A 75 -8.98 -19.61 27.04
CA VAL A 75 -9.58 -18.27 27.10
C VAL A 75 -9.09 -17.41 25.92
N ASN A 76 -7.79 -17.42 25.62
CA ASN A 76 -7.23 -16.69 24.51
C ASN A 76 -7.83 -17.16 23.19
N TYR A 77 -7.90 -18.48 22.95
CA TYR A 77 -8.48 -19.04 21.75
C TYR A 77 -9.96 -18.64 21.59
N ASN A 78 -10.79 -18.89 22.57
CA ASN A 78 -12.22 -18.62 22.50
C ASN A 78 -12.53 -17.13 22.37
N THR A 79 -11.77 -16.26 23.08
CA THR A 79 -11.90 -14.82 22.94
C THR A 79 -11.57 -14.33 21.53
N ALA A 80 -10.53 -14.89 20.92
CA ALA A 80 -10.13 -14.56 19.56
C ALA A 80 -11.19 -14.98 18.52
N VAL A 81 -11.68 -16.24 18.62
CA VAL A 81 -12.75 -16.73 17.73
C VAL A 81 -14.02 -15.90 17.86
N ASN A 82 -14.39 -15.53 19.10
CA ASN A 82 -15.52 -14.64 19.34
C ASN A 82 -15.34 -13.25 18.69
N SER A 83 -14.14 -12.70 18.77
CA SER A 83 -13.82 -11.41 18.13
C SER A 83 -13.90 -11.47 16.60
N ILE A 84 -13.47 -12.57 15.99
CA ILE A 84 -13.57 -12.79 14.54
C ILE A 84 -15.05 -12.87 14.13
N LEU A 85 -15.83 -13.70 14.80
CA LEU A 85 -17.25 -13.91 14.47
C LEU A 85 -18.11 -12.68 14.71
N LYS A 86 -17.82 -11.88 15.78
CA LYS A 86 -18.45 -10.59 16.02
C LYS A 86 -18.31 -9.64 14.82
N ASN A 87 -17.20 -9.69 14.10
CA ASN A 87 -16.92 -8.83 12.95
C ASN A 87 -17.20 -9.50 11.60
N TYR A 88 -17.83 -10.70 11.60
CA TYR A 88 -17.99 -11.53 10.41
C TYR A 88 -18.71 -10.81 9.25
N GLU A 89 -19.73 -10.02 9.52
CA GLU A 89 -20.47 -9.29 8.49
C GLU A 89 -19.56 -8.27 7.78
N SER A 90 -18.77 -7.50 8.52
CA SER A 90 -17.81 -6.54 7.94
C SER A 90 -16.72 -7.26 7.13
N LEU A 91 -16.30 -8.44 7.58
CA LEU A 91 -15.31 -9.27 6.91
C LEU A 91 -15.85 -9.82 5.58
N THR A 92 -17.08 -10.33 5.57
CA THR A 92 -17.69 -10.83 4.32
C THR A 92 -17.91 -9.74 3.29
N LYS A 93 -18.26 -8.53 3.72
CA LYS A 93 -18.35 -7.37 2.83
C LYS A 93 -17.02 -7.04 2.18
N SER A 94 -15.91 -7.10 2.92
CA SER A 94 -14.57 -6.82 2.37
C SER A 94 -14.13 -7.81 1.28
N PHE A 95 -14.67 -9.02 1.28
CA PHE A 95 -14.41 -10.01 0.24
C PHE A 95 -15.32 -9.88 -0.99
N ASN A 96 -16.56 -9.45 -0.78
CA ASN A 96 -17.60 -9.50 -1.81
C ASN A 96 -17.80 -8.15 -2.52
N GLU A 97 -17.39 -7.05 -1.93
CA GLU A 97 -17.59 -5.70 -2.46
C GLU A 97 -16.25 -5.11 -2.93
N GLU A 98 -16.13 -4.91 -4.24
CA GLU A 98 -14.93 -4.30 -4.81
C GLU A 98 -14.73 -2.87 -4.27
N GLY A 99 -13.56 -2.61 -3.71
CA GLY A 99 -13.23 -1.31 -3.12
C GLY A 99 -13.69 -1.13 -1.67
N TYR A 100 -14.38 -2.11 -1.06
CA TYR A 100 -14.68 -2.07 0.36
C TYR A 100 -13.40 -2.12 1.20
N LYS A 101 -13.30 -1.20 2.15
CA LYS A 101 -12.18 -1.16 3.11
C LYS A 101 -12.71 -1.47 4.51
N LEU A 102 -11.99 -2.34 5.20
CA LEU A 102 -12.27 -2.61 6.61
C LEU A 102 -12.12 -1.33 7.43
N ASP A 103 -13.07 -1.12 8.34
CA ASP A 103 -12.98 -0.05 9.34
C ASP A 103 -11.79 -0.29 10.27
N SER A 104 -11.20 0.79 10.76
CA SER A 104 -10.04 0.73 11.67
C SER A 104 -10.33 -0.03 12.98
N THR A 105 -11.57 0.00 13.45
CA THR A 105 -12.01 -0.73 14.65
C THR A 105 -12.06 -2.24 14.38
N VAL A 106 -12.48 -2.64 13.18
CA VAL A 106 -12.47 -4.04 12.74
C VAL A 106 -11.03 -4.54 12.59
N ILE A 107 -10.16 -3.74 11.97
CA ILE A 107 -8.72 -4.09 11.84
C ILE A 107 -8.10 -4.29 13.22
N ALA A 108 -8.33 -3.37 14.16
CA ALA A 108 -7.82 -3.49 15.52
C ALA A 108 -8.38 -4.73 16.26
N ALA A 109 -9.64 -5.09 16.02
CA ALA A 109 -10.25 -6.30 16.60
C ALA A 109 -9.62 -7.57 16.01
N LEU A 110 -9.26 -7.58 14.72
CA LEU A 110 -8.57 -8.70 14.07
C LEU A 110 -7.12 -8.84 14.56
N ASP A 111 -6.40 -7.74 14.71
CA ASP A 111 -5.05 -7.76 15.27
C ASP A 111 -5.06 -8.29 16.71
N TYR A 112 -6.03 -7.85 17.51
CA TYR A 112 -6.24 -8.37 18.84
C TYR A 112 -6.54 -9.89 18.84
N ALA A 113 -7.39 -10.35 17.94
CA ALA A 113 -7.71 -11.78 17.79
C ALA A 113 -6.46 -12.57 17.39
N LYS A 114 -5.67 -12.07 16.45
CA LYS A 114 -4.42 -12.71 16.00
C LYS A 114 -3.42 -12.88 17.15
N ILE A 115 -3.14 -11.82 17.90
CA ILE A 115 -2.25 -11.88 19.08
C ILE A 115 -2.71 -12.93 20.09
N ARG A 116 -4.01 -13.03 20.31
CA ARG A 116 -4.56 -14.03 21.23
C ARG A 116 -4.47 -15.46 20.70
N LEU A 117 -4.65 -15.64 19.39
CA LEU A 117 -4.48 -16.96 18.75
C LEU A 117 -3.02 -17.42 18.80
N GLU A 118 -2.07 -16.50 18.53
CA GLU A 118 -0.62 -16.77 18.62
C GLU A 118 -0.24 -17.19 20.05
N LYS A 119 -0.75 -16.45 21.05
CA LYS A 119 -0.55 -16.83 22.46
C LYS A 119 -1.16 -18.17 22.79
N ALA A 120 -2.40 -18.41 22.38
CA ALA A 120 -3.07 -19.71 22.57
C ALA A 120 -2.26 -20.83 21.92
N ALA A 121 -1.83 -20.68 20.67
CA ALA A 121 -1.04 -21.70 19.95
C ALA A 121 0.27 -22.03 20.68
N GLY A 122 0.95 -21.03 21.27
CA GLY A 122 2.18 -21.26 22.04
C GLY A 122 1.99 -22.08 23.32
N GLU A 123 0.78 -22.09 23.89
CA GLU A 123 0.46 -22.74 25.15
C GLU A 123 -0.36 -24.04 24.98
N LEU A 124 -0.97 -24.27 23.79
CA LEU A 124 -1.78 -25.45 23.52
C LEU A 124 -0.92 -26.69 23.27
N SER A 125 -1.12 -27.71 24.10
CA SER A 125 -0.48 -29.03 23.92
C SER A 125 -1.30 -29.95 22.99
N ASP A 126 -2.58 -29.66 22.77
CA ASP A 126 -3.48 -30.43 21.92
C ASP A 126 -3.25 -30.04 20.44
N THR A 127 -2.86 -31.02 19.65
CA THR A 127 -2.56 -30.88 18.22
C THR A 127 -3.74 -30.34 17.41
N ALA A 128 -4.98 -30.74 17.72
CA ALA A 128 -6.17 -30.30 17.01
C ALA A 128 -6.43 -28.80 17.25
N ARG A 129 -6.37 -28.36 18.52
CA ARG A 129 -6.55 -26.95 18.88
C ARG A 129 -5.42 -26.08 18.37
N TYR A 130 -4.19 -26.58 18.38
CA TYR A 130 -3.04 -25.90 17.77
C TYR A 130 -3.28 -25.66 16.28
N SER A 131 -3.69 -26.69 15.55
CA SER A 131 -4.03 -26.59 14.13
C SER A 131 -5.14 -25.55 13.89
N SER A 132 -6.22 -25.62 14.68
CA SER A 132 -7.34 -24.67 14.58
C SER A 132 -6.91 -23.23 14.89
N ALA A 133 -5.98 -23.03 15.82
CA ALA A 133 -5.45 -21.68 16.11
C ALA A 133 -4.69 -21.12 14.90
N TYR A 134 -3.80 -21.90 14.28
CA TYR A 134 -3.09 -21.49 13.07
C TYR A 134 -3.99 -21.35 11.85
N HIS A 135 -5.02 -22.19 11.72
CA HIS A 135 -6.06 -22.00 10.70
C HIS A 135 -6.70 -20.60 10.84
N ASN A 136 -7.15 -20.25 12.04
CA ASN A 136 -7.77 -18.95 12.30
C ASN A 136 -6.79 -17.78 12.16
N ILE A 137 -5.51 -17.93 12.48
CA ILE A 137 -4.45 -16.94 12.16
C ILE A 137 -4.35 -16.74 10.64
N GLY A 138 -4.42 -17.83 9.88
CA GLY A 138 -4.48 -17.80 8.42
C GLY A 138 -5.68 -17.00 7.90
N VAL A 139 -6.87 -17.28 8.44
CA VAL A 139 -8.10 -16.55 8.11
C VAL A 139 -7.95 -15.06 8.36
N VAL A 140 -7.50 -14.66 9.55
CA VAL A 140 -7.31 -13.25 9.90
C VAL A 140 -6.33 -12.56 8.95
N ASN A 141 -5.17 -13.18 8.69
CA ASN A 141 -4.18 -12.61 7.78
C ASN A 141 -4.73 -12.49 6.34
N HIS A 142 -5.49 -13.49 5.87
CA HIS A 142 -6.13 -13.46 4.56
C HIS A 142 -7.13 -12.29 4.46
N MET A 143 -7.95 -12.11 5.47
CA MET A 143 -8.92 -11.01 5.56
C MET A 143 -8.26 -9.63 5.59
N CYS A 144 -7.07 -9.53 6.17
CA CYS A 144 -6.25 -8.32 6.14
C CYS A 144 -5.40 -8.18 4.86
N ASN A 145 -5.63 -9.04 3.85
CA ASN A 145 -4.86 -9.09 2.59
C ASN A 145 -3.34 -9.32 2.79
N ASN A 146 -2.97 -9.92 3.92
CA ASN A 146 -1.59 -10.33 4.17
C ASN A 146 -1.40 -11.78 3.70
N LEU A 147 -1.33 -11.95 2.37
CA LEU A 147 -1.37 -13.26 1.73
C LEU A 147 -0.17 -14.16 2.09
N GLU A 148 1.01 -13.56 2.35
CA GLU A 148 2.19 -14.33 2.74
C GLU A 148 2.05 -14.93 4.13
N ALA A 149 1.67 -14.10 5.11
CA ALA A 149 1.45 -14.56 6.47
C ALA A 149 0.26 -15.54 6.57
N ALA A 150 -0.77 -15.36 5.75
CA ALA A 150 -1.89 -16.29 5.65
C ALA A 150 -1.43 -17.66 5.14
N ALA A 151 -0.63 -17.70 4.06
CA ALA A 151 -0.10 -18.94 3.52
C ALA A 151 0.76 -19.70 4.54
N GLU A 152 1.64 -19.00 5.26
CA GLU A 152 2.48 -19.63 6.29
C GLU A 152 1.65 -20.19 7.46
N ALA A 153 0.62 -19.46 7.90
CA ALA A 153 -0.27 -19.91 8.95
C ALA A 153 -1.05 -21.16 8.54
N TYR A 154 -1.61 -21.22 7.32
CA TYR A 154 -2.29 -22.41 6.82
C TYR A 154 -1.34 -23.60 6.64
N LYS A 155 -0.11 -23.40 6.21
CA LYS A 155 0.92 -24.46 6.17
C LYS A 155 1.22 -24.99 7.56
N GLU A 156 1.28 -24.12 8.58
CA GLU A 156 1.50 -24.52 9.95
C GLU A 156 0.32 -25.33 10.50
N ALA A 157 -0.92 -24.91 10.21
CA ALA A 157 -2.12 -25.69 10.53
C ALA A 157 -2.05 -27.08 9.90
N LEU A 158 -1.75 -27.20 8.61
CA LEU A 158 -1.65 -28.45 7.86
C LEU A 158 -0.49 -29.32 8.32
N ARG A 159 0.60 -28.75 8.83
CA ARG A 159 1.72 -29.52 9.42
C ARG A 159 1.28 -30.33 10.64
N LYS A 160 0.34 -29.78 11.41
CA LYS A 160 -0.21 -30.44 12.62
C LYS A 160 -1.47 -31.27 12.32
N ASN A 161 -2.29 -30.82 11.41
CA ASN A 161 -3.47 -31.56 10.97
C ASN A 161 -3.54 -31.62 9.43
N PRO A 162 -2.89 -32.61 8.81
CA PRO A 162 -2.94 -32.76 7.35
C PRO A 162 -4.35 -33.02 6.78
N ALA A 163 -5.33 -33.38 7.63
CA ALA A 163 -6.71 -33.59 7.23
C ALA A 163 -7.59 -32.34 7.26
N ASP A 164 -7.03 -31.16 7.60
CA ASP A 164 -7.74 -29.89 7.57
C ASP A 164 -8.00 -29.47 6.11
N GLU A 165 -9.16 -29.85 5.58
CA GLU A 165 -9.55 -29.55 4.19
C GLU A 165 -9.78 -28.07 3.97
N GLU A 166 -10.27 -27.33 4.97
CA GLU A 166 -10.50 -25.89 4.88
C GLU A 166 -9.18 -25.13 4.80
N ALA A 167 -8.20 -25.48 5.65
CA ALA A 167 -6.86 -24.89 5.57
C ALA A 167 -6.19 -25.19 4.22
N ARG A 168 -6.38 -26.40 3.67
CA ARG A 168 -5.85 -26.78 2.35
C ARG A 168 -6.50 -25.98 1.24
N TYR A 169 -7.82 -25.84 1.27
CA TYR A 169 -8.56 -25.03 0.31
C TYR A 169 -8.13 -23.55 0.36
N ASN A 170 -8.10 -22.96 1.56
CA ASN A 170 -7.72 -21.58 1.76
C ASN A 170 -6.27 -21.32 1.33
N LEU A 171 -5.35 -22.23 1.60
CA LEU A 171 -3.98 -22.15 1.11
C LEU A 171 -3.92 -22.16 -0.43
N ALA A 172 -4.69 -23.02 -1.08
CA ALA A 172 -4.75 -23.06 -2.54
C ALA A 172 -5.29 -21.75 -3.13
N VAL A 173 -6.32 -21.17 -2.53
CA VAL A 173 -6.87 -19.85 -2.91
C VAL A 173 -5.80 -18.75 -2.79
N ILE A 174 -5.07 -18.71 -1.66
CA ILE A 174 -3.98 -17.74 -1.44
C ILE A 174 -2.88 -17.88 -2.49
N LEU A 175 -2.43 -19.10 -2.75
CA LEU A 175 -1.37 -19.33 -3.73
C LEU A 175 -1.78 -18.90 -5.14
N HIS A 176 -3.05 -19.15 -5.51
CA HIS A 176 -3.60 -18.69 -6.78
C HIS A 176 -3.66 -17.16 -6.86
N GLN A 177 -4.10 -16.47 -5.79
CA GLN A 177 -4.10 -15.00 -5.73
C GLN A 177 -2.69 -14.41 -5.85
N GLN A 178 -1.71 -14.98 -5.15
CA GLN A 178 -0.31 -14.56 -5.25
C GLN A 178 0.22 -14.72 -6.67
N GLN A 179 -0.08 -15.84 -7.33
CA GLN A 179 0.34 -16.09 -8.71
C GLN A 179 -0.28 -15.05 -9.67
N LYS A 180 -1.57 -14.76 -9.53
CA LYS A 180 -2.26 -13.74 -10.34
C LYS A 180 -1.68 -12.34 -10.11
N ASN A 181 -1.40 -11.98 -8.87
CA ASN A 181 -0.79 -10.70 -8.54
C ASN A 181 0.61 -10.54 -9.16
N ASN A 182 1.42 -11.59 -9.11
CA ASN A 182 2.75 -11.61 -9.71
C ASN A 182 2.68 -11.49 -11.25
N GLN A 183 1.71 -12.17 -11.90
CA GLN A 183 1.50 -12.05 -13.35
C GLN A 183 1.11 -10.62 -13.74
N ASN A 184 0.18 -10.01 -13.02
CA ASN A 184 -0.26 -8.64 -13.28
C ASN A 184 0.89 -7.63 -13.09
N GLN A 185 1.73 -7.79 -12.05
CA GLN A 185 2.90 -6.94 -11.84
C GLN A 185 3.92 -7.07 -12.97
N ASN A 186 4.18 -8.29 -13.45
CA ASN A 186 5.09 -8.51 -14.57
C ASN A 186 4.56 -7.89 -15.88
N GLN A 187 3.25 -7.99 -16.15
CA GLN A 187 2.64 -7.35 -17.31
C GLN A 187 2.76 -5.82 -17.24
N GLN A 188 2.45 -5.22 -16.10
CA GLN A 188 2.60 -3.76 -15.93
C GLN A 188 4.05 -3.30 -16.09
N GLN A 189 5.02 -4.07 -15.61
CA GLN A 189 6.44 -3.75 -15.82
C GLN A 189 6.84 -3.83 -17.27
N GLN A 190 6.36 -4.83 -18.02
CA GLN A 190 6.61 -4.95 -19.47
C GLN A 190 5.99 -3.78 -20.24
N GLU A 191 4.73 -3.44 -19.96
CA GLU A 191 4.07 -2.29 -20.59
C GLU A 191 4.80 -0.96 -20.34
N GLN A 192 5.29 -0.76 -19.10
CA GLN A 192 6.08 0.44 -18.77
C GLN A 192 7.44 0.46 -19.47
N GLN A 193 8.07 -0.69 -19.67
CA GLN A 193 9.32 -0.76 -20.43
C GLN A 193 9.09 -0.47 -21.91
N GLU A 194 8.05 -1.06 -22.51
CA GLU A 194 7.69 -0.78 -23.92
C GLU A 194 7.33 0.69 -24.15
N GLN A 195 6.63 1.32 -23.21
CA GLN A 195 6.33 2.75 -23.32
C GLN A 195 7.60 3.60 -23.28
N LYS A 196 8.53 3.30 -22.38
CA LYS A 196 9.81 4.02 -22.28
C LYS A 196 10.69 3.82 -23.53
N GLU A 197 10.65 2.63 -24.14
CA GLU A 197 11.36 2.38 -25.39
C GLU A 197 10.76 3.18 -26.55
N LYS A 198 9.43 3.20 -26.68
CA LYS A 198 8.74 3.99 -27.71
C LYS A 198 9.00 5.50 -27.54
N GLU A 199 9.00 6.01 -26.29
CA GLU A 199 9.34 7.41 -26.02
C GLU A 199 10.79 7.74 -26.46
N LYS A 200 11.75 6.83 -26.18
CA LYS A 200 13.15 7.02 -26.62
C LYS A 200 13.30 6.99 -28.14
N GLU A 201 12.60 6.08 -28.81
CA GLU A 201 12.60 6.02 -30.27
C GLU A 201 12.02 7.29 -30.89
N GLN A 202 10.92 7.82 -30.34
CA GLN A 202 10.34 9.09 -30.80
C GLN A 202 11.29 10.28 -30.57
N GLN A 203 11.96 10.33 -29.42
CA GLN A 203 12.97 11.38 -29.18
C GLN A 203 14.14 11.29 -30.16
N GLN A 204 14.65 10.10 -30.44
CA GLN A 204 15.72 9.91 -31.41
C GLN A 204 15.29 10.26 -32.84
N GLN A 205 14.05 10.00 -33.22
CA GLN A 205 13.51 10.43 -34.51
C GLN A 205 13.43 11.96 -34.60
N GLN A 206 12.91 12.63 -33.58
CA GLN A 206 12.84 14.09 -33.54
C GLN A 206 14.24 14.75 -33.59
N GLU A 207 15.21 14.19 -32.88
CA GLU A 207 16.59 14.69 -32.94
C GLU A 207 17.20 14.53 -34.34
N LYS A 208 16.97 13.43 -35.03
CA LYS A 208 17.43 13.21 -36.40
C LYS A 208 16.77 14.17 -37.39
N GLU A 209 15.47 14.40 -37.28
CA GLU A 209 14.76 15.37 -38.12
C GLU A 209 15.24 16.80 -37.89
N GLN A 210 15.51 17.19 -36.63
CA GLN A 210 16.10 18.49 -36.32
C GLN A 210 17.53 18.64 -36.86
N GLN A 211 18.33 17.57 -36.84
CA GLN A 211 19.66 17.60 -37.43
C GLN A 211 19.59 17.75 -38.95
N GLN A 212 18.73 17.00 -39.62
CA GLN A 212 18.53 17.11 -41.08
C GLN A 212 18.09 18.53 -41.50
N GLN A 213 17.12 19.12 -40.76
CA GLN A 213 16.68 20.46 -41.05
C GLN A 213 17.79 21.52 -40.84
N LYS A 214 18.67 21.35 -39.86
CA LYS A 214 19.84 22.23 -39.68
C LYS A 214 20.88 22.07 -40.79
N GLU A 215 21.11 20.86 -41.25
CA GLU A 215 22.04 20.60 -42.37
C GLU A 215 21.50 21.18 -43.67
N GLU A 216 20.20 21.03 -43.96
CA GLU A 216 19.56 21.65 -45.12
C GLU A 216 19.61 23.18 -45.08
N GLN A 217 19.35 23.82 -43.91
CA GLN A 217 19.49 25.26 -43.76
C GLN A 217 20.92 25.71 -44.00
N GLN A 218 21.91 25.04 -43.47
CA GLN A 218 23.33 25.38 -43.70
C GLN A 218 23.74 25.23 -45.15
N GLN A 219 23.18 24.24 -45.85
CA GLN A 219 23.45 24.05 -47.25
C GLN A 219 22.83 25.16 -48.11
N GLN A 220 21.59 25.56 -47.81
CA GLN A 220 20.94 26.72 -48.48
C GLN A 220 21.65 28.04 -48.22
N GLU A 221 22.16 28.25 -47.01
CA GLU A 221 22.96 29.44 -46.70
C GLU A 221 24.26 29.48 -47.48
N ARG A 222 24.97 28.35 -47.62
CA ARG A 222 26.23 28.29 -48.46
C ARG A 222 25.94 28.50 -49.91
N GLU A 223 24.88 27.91 -50.48
CA GLU A 223 24.47 28.12 -51.84
C GLU A 223 24.12 29.59 -52.14
N ALA A 224 23.40 30.24 -51.21
CA ALA A 224 23.08 31.66 -51.33
C ALA A 224 24.33 32.60 -51.20
N GLU A 225 25.30 32.19 -50.38
CA GLU A 225 26.58 32.91 -50.28
C GLU A 225 27.45 32.79 -51.54
N GLU A 226 27.52 31.59 -52.11
CA GLU A 226 28.20 31.35 -53.39
C GLU A 226 27.54 32.10 -54.58
N GLU A 227 26.19 32.15 -54.61
CA GLU A 227 25.49 32.96 -55.64
C GLU A 227 25.78 34.45 -55.48
N LYS A 228 25.83 34.99 -54.26
CA LYS A 228 26.22 36.35 -54.01
C LYS A 228 27.64 36.67 -54.44
N GLU A 229 28.59 35.79 -54.15
CA GLU A 229 29.98 35.98 -54.62
C GLU A 229 30.08 35.97 -56.15
N LYS A 230 29.39 35.04 -56.83
CA LYS A 230 29.35 35.00 -58.30
C LYS A 230 28.74 36.29 -58.89
N MET A 231 27.67 36.79 -58.29
CA MET A 231 27.02 38.02 -58.72
C MET A 231 27.94 39.26 -58.50
N GLU A 232 28.67 39.31 -57.40
CA GLU A 232 29.64 40.36 -57.12
C GLU A 232 30.81 40.35 -58.08
N GLN A 233 31.33 39.15 -58.46
CA GLN A 233 32.38 39.01 -59.46
C GLN A 233 31.87 39.43 -60.84
N MET A 234 30.65 39.09 -61.24
CA MET A 234 30.05 39.49 -62.50
C MET A 234 29.84 41.02 -62.54
N LEU A 235 29.39 41.61 -61.45
CA LEU A 235 29.23 43.08 -61.32
C LEU A 235 30.60 43.81 -61.47
N LYS A 236 31.65 43.31 -60.84
CA LYS A 236 33.00 43.85 -60.99
C LYS A 236 33.52 43.77 -62.43
N ALA A 237 33.29 42.65 -63.11
CA ALA A 237 33.65 42.48 -64.52
C ALA A 237 32.92 43.49 -65.42
N LEU A 238 31.61 43.68 -65.22
CA LEU A 238 30.81 44.66 -65.99
C LEU A 238 31.27 46.09 -65.74
N MET A 239 31.62 46.45 -64.50
CA MET A 239 32.17 47.79 -64.18
C MET A 239 33.51 47.99 -64.86
N GLN A 240 34.35 46.99 -65.00
CA GLN A 240 35.63 47.08 -65.66
C GLN A 240 35.47 47.22 -67.18
N ASP A 241 34.55 46.46 -67.80
CA ASP A 241 34.22 46.62 -69.22
C ASP A 241 33.64 47.98 -69.54
N GLU A 242 32.75 48.52 -68.67
CA GLU A 242 32.21 49.90 -68.84
C GLU A 242 33.33 50.94 -68.77
N LYS A 243 34.29 50.76 -67.86
CA LYS A 243 35.45 51.67 -67.76
C LYS A 243 36.33 51.61 -69.01
N GLU A 244 36.62 50.44 -69.54
CA GLU A 244 37.39 50.30 -70.77
C GLU A 244 36.66 50.87 -71.98
N ILE A 245 35.39 50.71 -72.11
CA ILE A 245 34.55 51.29 -73.14
C ILE A 245 34.58 52.80 -73.04
N ARG A 246 34.47 53.42 -71.84
CA ARG A 246 34.56 54.87 -71.60
C ARG A 246 35.91 55.40 -71.94
N GLU A 247 37.00 54.72 -71.58
CA GLU A 247 38.37 55.11 -71.95
C GLU A 247 38.61 55.08 -73.46
N LYS A 248 38.10 54.06 -74.17
CA LYS A 248 38.15 53.98 -75.66
C LYS A 248 37.33 55.11 -76.31
N MET A 249 36.15 55.43 -75.79
CA MET A 249 35.35 56.51 -76.28
C MET A 249 36.07 57.88 -76.11
N GLU A 250 36.68 58.11 -74.96
CA GLU A 250 37.45 59.35 -74.68
C GLU A 250 38.69 59.48 -75.60
N GLN A 251 39.39 58.38 -75.86
CA GLN A 251 40.50 58.35 -76.81
C GLN A 251 40.06 58.63 -78.24
N ALA A 252 38.90 58.01 -78.66
CA ALA A 252 38.35 58.28 -80.01
C ALA A 252 37.88 59.76 -80.17
N GLU A 253 37.30 60.34 -79.09
CA GLU A 253 36.91 61.73 -79.12
C GLU A 253 38.14 62.72 -79.19
N LYS A 254 39.19 62.40 -78.45
CA LYS A 254 40.46 63.16 -78.50
C LYS A 254 41.12 62.98 -79.87
N ALA A 255 41.06 61.79 -80.47
CA ALA A 255 41.57 61.55 -81.81
C ALA A 255 40.79 62.37 -82.87
N LYS A 256 39.46 62.41 -82.75
CA LYS A 256 38.62 63.23 -83.63
C LYS A 256 38.90 64.72 -83.47
N MET A 257 39.04 65.30 -82.26
CA MET A 257 39.38 66.64 -82.02
C MET A 257 40.77 67.03 -82.65
N ASN A 258 41.74 66.15 -82.55
CA ASN A 258 43.05 66.31 -83.19
C ASN A 258 42.97 66.27 -84.72
N SER A 259 42.15 65.41 -85.33
CA SER A 259 41.91 65.32 -86.77
C SER A 259 41.25 66.62 -87.24
N ASP A 260 40.20 67.12 -86.57
CA ASP A 260 39.51 68.39 -86.91
C ASP A 260 40.41 69.62 -86.75
N TYR A 261 41.37 69.58 -85.82
CA TYR A 261 42.35 70.65 -85.65
C TYR A 261 43.39 70.68 -86.79
N ILE A 262 43.78 69.54 -87.28
CA ILE A 262 44.70 69.41 -88.42
C ILE A 262 44.05 69.87 -89.73
N GLU A 263 42.77 69.48 -89.99
CA GLU A 263 42.04 69.91 -91.19
C GLU A 263 41.74 71.40 -91.28
N LYS A 264 41.65 72.13 -90.15
CA LYS A 264 41.41 73.61 -90.14
C LYS A 264 42.62 74.46 -90.22
N ASN A 265 43.85 73.94 -90.15
CA ASN A 265 45.11 74.71 -90.17
C ASN A 265 46.02 74.38 -91.38
N TRP A 266 45.46 73.87 -92.43
CA TRP A 266 46.14 73.70 -93.73
C TRP A 266 45.49 74.53 -94.82
#